data_1dd65d8d01a90cae82d9cbdee91cdfd2
#
_entry.id   1dd65d8d01a90cae82d9cbdee91cdfd2
#
_cell.length_a   1.000
_cell.length_b   1.000
_cell.length_c   1.000
_cell.angle_alpha   90.00
_cell.angle_beta   90.00
_cell.angle_gamma   90.00
#
_symmetry.space_group_name_H-M   'P 1'
#
loop_
_entity.id
_entity.type
_entity.pdbx_description
1 polymer ?
#
loop_
_entity_poly.entity_id
_entity_poly.type
_entity_poly.pdbx_seq_one_letter_code
_entity_poly.pdbx_strand_id
1 'polypeptide(L)'
;MNLKINLLIGALVLLAVLSGMCQEKYTNSIGMEFIQVPKGEFIMGRFQPTVSRMINWGSTEPFNESIYKNAKELASRNALPGFQVKIPYPFYIGKYEITQGQWKQIMGKNPSYFNSIVVDDNADLHPVENITWKAANRFIKKLNRKEKGKAHYRLPTEYEWEYAARAGKSDDISWAEIQATAIIAQQTTAMVGKKKPNAWEIYDMLGNVWEWVQDYYNEKIFADPVSPVSGKQHVLKGAPFYGDVKNATYMTHAAGPGSGYDTGLRIICEPIWK
;
A
#
# COMPACT_ATOMS: atom_id res chain seq x y z
N MET A 1 -55.77 23.59 13.05
CA MET A 1 -55.55 22.63 11.96
C MET A 1 -54.29 23.07 11.23
N ASN A 2 -53.10 22.61 11.58
CA ASN A 2 -51.79 22.76 10.88
C ASN A 2 -50.65 22.41 11.83
N LEU A 3 -50.54 21.11 12.21
CA LEU A 3 -49.41 20.66 13.01
C LEU A 3 -49.01 19.19 12.62
N LYS A 4 -49.11 18.80 11.32
CA LYS A 4 -48.77 17.42 10.87
C LYS A 4 -47.94 17.35 9.58
N ILE A 5 -47.39 18.46 9.06
CA ILE A 5 -46.63 18.45 7.79
C ILE A 5 -45.10 18.55 7.95
N ASN A 6 -44.59 18.93 9.12
CA ASN A 6 -43.15 19.16 9.29
C ASN A 6 -42.34 17.98 9.83
N LEU A 7 -42.91 16.78 9.98
CA LEU A 7 -42.18 15.59 10.48
C LEU A 7 -41.75 14.61 9.39
N LEU A 8 -42.12 14.85 8.12
CA LEU A 8 -41.79 13.92 7.02
C LEU A 8 -40.55 14.35 6.18
N ILE A 9 -40.06 15.57 6.36
CA ILE A 9 -38.88 16.05 5.60
C ILE A 9 -37.56 15.76 6.32
N GLY A 10 -37.60 15.53 7.64
CA GLY A 10 -36.39 15.19 8.43
C GLY A 10 -35.90 13.75 8.29
N ALA A 11 -36.74 12.83 7.82
CA ALA A 11 -36.40 11.39 7.72
C ALA A 11 -35.78 10.97 6.38
N LEU A 12 -35.86 11.82 5.34
CA LEU A 12 -35.34 11.48 4.01
C LEU A 12 -33.89 11.89 3.77
N VAL A 13 -33.30 12.72 4.65
CA VAL A 13 -31.91 13.18 4.50
C VAL A 13 -30.91 12.30 5.26
N LEU A 14 -31.38 11.42 6.16
CA LEU A 14 -30.49 10.56 6.97
C LEU A 14 -30.29 9.15 6.41
N LEU A 15 -30.89 8.81 5.29
CA LEU A 15 -30.74 7.48 4.65
C LEU A 15 -29.75 7.46 3.47
N ALA A 16 -29.13 8.59 3.16
CA ALA A 16 -28.19 8.69 2.02
C ALA A 16 -26.69 8.52 2.37
N VAL A 17 -26.34 8.18 3.62
CA VAL A 17 -24.95 8.13 4.07
C VAL A 17 -24.48 6.71 4.41
N LEU A 18 -25.29 5.68 4.20
CA LEU A 18 -24.94 4.27 4.44
C LEU A 18 -25.00 3.39 3.18
N SER A 19 -24.95 3.97 2.00
CA SER A 19 -24.52 3.19 0.84
C SER A 19 -22.99 3.09 0.93
N GLY A 20 -22.49 2.00 1.52
CA GLY A 20 -21.10 1.59 1.32
C GLY A 20 -20.86 1.63 -0.19
N MET A 21 -20.07 2.60 -0.65
CA MET A 21 -19.70 2.70 -2.06
C MET A 21 -18.99 1.40 -2.39
N CYS A 22 -19.69 0.48 -3.07
CA CYS A 22 -19.04 -0.71 -3.60
C CYS A 22 -17.94 -0.23 -4.53
N GLN A 23 -16.68 -0.47 -4.16
CA GLN A 23 -15.52 -0.07 -4.96
C GLN A 23 -15.60 -0.76 -6.32
N GLU A 24 -15.48 0.01 -7.38
CA GLU A 24 -15.44 -0.54 -8.72
C GLU A 24 -14.18 -1.41 -8.87
N LYS A 25 -14.35 -2.58 -9.48
CA LYS A 25 -13.29 -3.59 -9.59
C LYS A 25 -12.99 -3.89 -11.06
N TYR A 26 -11.74 -4.10 -11.36
CA TYR A 26 -11.28 -4.56 -12.66
C TYR A 26 -10.43 -5.82 -12.48
N THR A 27 -10.64 -6.83 -13.32
CA THR A 27 -9.80 -8.04 -13.34
C THR A 27 -9.24 -8.21 -14.73
N ASN A 28 -7.91 -8.33 -14.84
CA ASN A 28 -7.27 -8.52 -16.13
C ASN A 28 -7.26 -9.99 -16.59
N SER A 29 -6.73 -10.25 -17.79
CA SER A 29 -6.77 -11.59 -18.40
C SER A 29 -5.91 -12.66 -17.70
N ILE A 30 -5.08 -12.29 -16.73
CA ILE A 30 -4.28 -13.21 -15.94
C ILE A 30 -4.72 -13.27 -14.46
N GLY A 31 -5.94 -12.79 -14.18
CA GLY A 31 -6.53 -12.88 -12.85
C GLY A 31 -6.01 -11.88 -11.83
N MET A 32 -5.33 -10.81 -12.24
CA MET A 32 -4.99 -9.73 -11.33
C MET A 32 -6.22 -8.88 -11.04
N GLU A 33 -6.54 -8.69 -9.77
CA GLU A 33 -7.64 -7.86 -9.29
C GLU A 33 -7.16 -6.44 -8.97
N PHE A 34 -7.93 -5.45 -9.38
CA PHE A 34 -7.67 -4.03 -9.15
C PHE A 34 -8.89 -3.37 -8.55
N ILE A 35 -8.66 -2.45 -7.62
CA ILE A 35 -9.69 -1.66 -6.93
C ILE A 35 -9.60 -0.22 -7.42
N GLN A 36 -10.73 0.37 -7.77
CA GLN A 36 -10.81 1.78 -8.10
C GLN A 36 -10.62 2.63 -6.85
N VAL A 37 -9.64 3.49 -6.87
CA VAL A 37 -9.38 4.53 -5.87
C VAL A 37 -10.01 5.83 -6.37
N PRO A 38 -10.90 6.47 -5.60
CA PRO A 38 -11.55 7.70 -6.04
C PRO A 38 -10.56 8.87 -6.10
N LYS A 39 -10.90 9.90 -6.89
CA LYS A 39 -10.22 11.19 -6.79
C LYS A 39 -10.42 11.80 -5.41
N GLY A 40 -9.49 12.63 -4.96
CA GLY A 40 -9.59 13.30 -3.66
C GLY A 40 -8.31 14.03 -3.29
N GLU A 41 -8.14 14.28 -2.01
CA GLU A 41 -6.96 14.93 -1.47
C GLU A 41 -6.65 14.41 -0.07
N PHE A 42 -5.41 14.50 0.34
CA PHE A 42 -4.95 14.12 1.67
C PHE A 42 -3.72 14.92 2.08
N ILE A 43 -3.36 14.87 3.35
CA ILE A 43 -2.12 15.45 3.84
C ILE A 43 -1.09 14.34 3.97
N MET A 44 -0.10 14.35 3.10
CA MET A 44 1.04 13.44 3.15
C MET A 44 1.99 13.83 4.27
N GLY A 45 2.60 12.85 4.94
CA GLY A 45 3.53 13.09 6.05
C GLY A 45 2.86 13.49 7.37
N ARG A 46 1.56 13.77 7.37
CA ARG A 46 0.83 14.07 8.59
C ARG A 46 0.71 12.82 9.42
N PHE A 47 1.31 12.89 10.59
CA PHE A 47 1.19 12.00 11.72
C PHE A 47 1.21 10.49 11.38
N GLN A 48 2.27 9.83 11.74
CA GLN A 48 2.43 8.38 11.63
C GLN A 48 3.24 7.87 12.83
N PRO A 49 2.88 6.75 13.44
CA PRO A 49 3.67 6.24 14.55
C PRO A 49 5.04 5.78 14.09
N THR A 50 6.07 6.22 14.79
CA THR A 50 7.39 5.63 14.72
C THR A 50 7.73 5.02 16.07
N VAL A 51 8.21 3.79 16.08
CA VAL A 51 8.67 3.14 17.30
C VAL A 51 10.12 3.55 17.53
N SER A 52 10.48 3.84 18.79
CA SER A 52 11.87 4.05 19.18
C SER A 52 12.72 2.84 18.77
N ARG A 53 13.96 3.09 18.31
CA ARG A 53 14.96 2.08 17.99
C ARG A 53 15.32 1.14 19.16
N MET A 54 14.69 1.31 20.33
CA MET A 54 14.92 0.51 21.51
C MET A 54 14.20 -0.83 21.54
N ILE A 55 13.40 -1.15 20.50
CA ILE A 55 12.92 -2.53 20.33
C ILE A 55 14.09 -3.30 19.69
N ASN A 56 14.84 -3.98 20.55
CA ASN A 56 15.94 -4.84 20.12
C ASN A 56 15.42 -5.93 19.18
N TRP A 57 16.08 -6.12 18.06
CA TRP A 57 15.99 -7.32 17.26
C TRP A 57 16.16 -8.54 18.19
N GLY A 58 15.15 -9.38 18.27
CA GLY A 58 15.14 -10.54 19.17
C GLY A 58 14.38 -10.35 20.48
N SER A 59 13.78 -9.20 20.73
CA SER A 59 12.82 -9.06 21.82
C SER A 59 11.59 -9.90 21.49
N THR A 60 11.31 -10.90 22.36
CA THR A 60 10.09 -11.70 22.34
C THR A 60 8.89 -10.96 22.92
N GLU A 61 9.08 -9.71 23.35
CA GLU A 61 8.01 -8.88 23.88
C GLU A 61 7.04 -8.53 22.76
N PRO A 62 5.76 -8.89 22.89
CA PRO A 62 4.77 -8.55 21.91
C PRO A 62 4.63 -7.03 21.83
N PHE A 63 4.47 -6.48 20.63
CA PHE A 63 4.09 -5.10 20.45
C PHE A 63 2.87 -4.78 21.30
N ASN A 64 2.96 -3.78 22.15
CA ASN A 64 1.89 -3.39 23.04
C ASN A 64 1.49 -1.92 22.85
N GLU A 65 0.36 -1.55 23.42
CA GLU A 65 -0.20 -0.21 23.27
C GLU A 65 0.72 0.89 23.83
N SER A 66 1.52 0.59 24.86
CA SER A 66 2.49 1.54 25.42
C SER A 66 3.61 1.85 24.42
N ILE A 67 4.12 0.85 23.75
CA ILE A 67 5.14 1.01 22.68
C ILE A 67 4.56 1.84 21.55
N TYR A 68 3.31 1.58 21.15
CA TYR A 68 2.61 2.34 20.13
C TYR A 68 2.42 3.81 20.52
N LYS A 69 2.03 4.11 21.76
CA LYS A 69 1.90 5.49 22.26
C LYS A 69 3.23 6.24 22.23
N ASN A 70 4.34 5.60 22.66
CA ASN A 70 5.66 6.21 22.60
C ASN A 70 6.10 6.47 21.14
N ALA A 71 5.81 5.52 20.25
CA ALA A 71 6.04 5.67 18.82
C ALA A 71 5.29 6.87 18.23
N LYS A 72 4.05 7.05 18.65
CA LYS A 72 3.18 8.15 18.26
C LYS A 72 3.77 9.52 18.59
N GLU A 73 4.31 9.69 19.80
CA GLU A 73 4.95 10.94 20.20
C GLU A 73 6.21 11.26 19.38
N LEU A 74 7.00 10.25 19.05
CA LEU A 74 8.19 10.42 18.21
C LEU A 74 7.83 10.74 16.77
N ALA A 75 6.79 10.12 16.23
CA ALA A 75 6.30 10.37 14.87
C ALA A 75 5.82 11.81 14.69
N SER A 76 5.09 12.34 15.68
CA SER A 76 4.58 13.70 15.62
C SER A 76 5.67 14.77 15.47
N ARG A 77 6.90 14.47 15.90
CA ARG A 77 8.06 15.36 15.75
C ARG A 77 8.68 15.34 14.36
N ASN A 78 8.59 14.21 13.65
CA ASN A 78 9.30 13.99 12.38
C ASN A 78 8.39 14.14 11.16
N ALA A 79 7.07 14.08 11.34
CA ALA A 79 6.09 14.10 10.27
C ALA A 79 5.58 15.50 9.91
N LEU A 80 6.01 16.52 10.63
CA LEU A 80 5.58 17.90 10.43
C LEU A 80 6.48 18.64 9.43
N PRO A 81 5.91 19.57 8.66
CA PRO A 81 4.51 20.00 8.69
C PRO A 81 3.56 19.11 7.90
N GLY A 82 4.03 18.19 7.07
CA GLY A 82 3.23 17.55 6.04
C GLY A 82 2.75 18.53 4.96
N PHE A 83 2.23 18.03 3.87
CA PHE A 83 1.75 18.85 2.77
C PHE A 83 0.53 18.24 2.09
N GLN A 84 -0.30 19.11 1.51
CA GLN A 84 -1.50 18.67 0.81
C GLN A 84 -1.15 18.08 -0.57
N VAL A 85 -1.68 16.89 -0.83
CA VAL A 85 -1.60 16.20 -2.13
C VAL A 85 -3.01 16.07 -2.69
N LYS A 86 -3.16 16.39 -3.98
CA LYS A 86 -4.39 16.21 -4.74
C LYS A 86 -4.26 15.05 -5.70
N ILE A 87 -5.20 14.13 -5.65
CA ILE A 87 -5.39 13.04 -6.63
C ILE A 87 -6.52 13.49 -7.59
N PRO A 88 -6.17 13.98 -8.77
CA PRO A 88 -7.15 14.68 -9.62
C PRO A 88 -8.11 13.75 -10.35
N TYR A 89 -7.73 12.48 -10.54
CA TYR A 89 -8.51 11.48 -11.27
C TYR A 89 -8.59 10.18 -10.49
N PRO A 90 -9.68 9.40 -10.62
CA PRO A 90 -9.70 8.05 -10.08
C PRO A 90 -8.69 7.17 -10.84
N PHE A 91 -8.16 6.16 -10.14
CA PHE A 91 -7.24 5.18 -10.73
C PHE A 91 -7.49 3.80 -10.14
N TYR A 92 -7.02 2.75 -10.82
CA TYR A 92 -7.12 1.39 -10.31
C TYR A 92 -5.77 0.93 -9.79
N ILE A 93 -5.72 0.46 -8.56
CA ILE A 93 -4.52 -0.10 -7.92
C ILE A 93 -4.71 -1.60 -7.67
N GLY A 94 -3.64 -2.37 -7.77
CA GLY A 94 -3.67 -3.79 -7.44
C GLY A 94 -4.25 -4.02 -6.04
N LYS A 95 -5.25 -4.87 -5.95
CA LYS A 95 -5.87 -5.28 -4.68
C LYS A 95 -4.85 -5.93 -3.75
N TYR A 96 -3.88 -6.61 -4.32
CA TYR A 96 -2.76 -7.29 -3.68
C TYR A 96 -1.44 -6.84 -4.29
N GLU A 97 -0.35 -7.16 -3.63
CA GLU A 97 0.99 -7.20 -4.22
C GLU A 97 1.01 -8.19 -5.40
N ILE A 98 1.91 -7.99 -6.37
CA ILE A 98 2.10 -8.96 -7.45
C ILE A 98 2.61 -10.28 -6.88
N THR A 99 1.89 -11.37 -7.14
CA THR A 99 2.26 -12.68 -6.62
C THR A 99 3.35 -13.38 -7.46
N GLN A 100 4.02 -14.36 -6.85
CA GLN A 100 5.00 -15.18 -7.55
C GLN A 100 4.40 -15.92 -8.74
N GLY A 101 3.15 -16.41 -8.61
CA GLY A 101 2.42 -17.05 -9.71
C GLY A 101 2.17 -16.08 -10.88
N GLN A 102 1.71 -14.88 -10.59
CA GLN A 102 1.49 -13.83 -11.61
C GLN A 102 2.81 -13.39 -12.27
N TRP A 103 3.87 -13.26 -11.48
CA TRP A 103 5.19 -12.96 -12.02
C TRP A 103 5.69 -14.04 -12.97
N LYS A 104 5.59 -15.31 -12.59
CA LYS A 104 5.99 -16.45 -13.44
C LYS A 104 5.26 -16.48 -14.77
N GLN A 105 3.94 -16.19 -14.78
CA GLN A 105 3.13 -16.13 -16.00
C GLN A 105 3.64 -15.07 -17.01
N ILE A 106 4.25 -14.00 -16.55
CA ILE A 106 4.74 -12.90 -17.41
C ILE A 106 6.24 -13.04 -17.71
N MET A 107 7.04 -13.44 -16.71
CA MET A 107 8.50 -13.44 -16.81
C MET A 107 9.10 -14.81 -17.14
N GLY A 108 8.35 -15.88 -16.90
CA GLY A 108 8.76 -17.27 -17.18
C GLY A 108 9.62 -17.92 -16.07
N LYS A 109 10.07 -17.15 -15.08
CA LYS A 109 10.87 -17.62 -13.95
C LYS A 109 10.58 -16.82 -12.68
N ASN A 110 10.82 -17.43 -11.53
CA ASN A 110 10.62 -16.85 -10.21
C ASN A 110 11.97 -16.42 -9.60
N PRO A 111 12.17 -15.14 -9.24
CA PRO A 111 13.39 -14.68 -8.57
C PRO A 111 13.33 -14.83 -7.05
N SER A 112 12.16 -15.13 -6.49
CA SER A 112 11.87 -15.05 -5.06
C SER A 112 12.70 -16.04 -4.23
N TYR A 113 13.15 -15.56 -3.08
CA TYR A 113 13.79 -16.38 -2.05
C TYR A 113 12.75 -17.25 -1.33
N PHE A 114 11.62 -16.67 -0.92
CA PHE A 114 10.53 -17.39 -0.24
C PHE A 114 9.65 -18.16 -1.25
N ASN A 115 10.28 -19.05 -1.98
CA ASN A 115 9.62 -19.93 -2.96
C ASN A 115 9.17 -21.26 -2.32
N SER A 116 8.64 -22.18 -3.11
CA SER A 116 8.12 -23.48 -2.67
C SER A 116 9.14 -24.43 -1.99
N ILE A 117 10.41 -24.06 -1.94
CA ILE A 117 11.44 -24.79 -1.19
C ILE A 117 11.56 -24.24 0.23
N VAL A 118 11.22 -22.97 0.43
CA VAL A 118 11.44 -22.23 1.69
C VAL A 118 10.16 -22.05 2.50
N VAL A 119 9.00 -21.94 1.85
CA VAL A 119 7.70 -21.81 2.53
C VAL A 119 6.89 -23.09 2.43
N ASP A 120 6.16 -23.43 3.49
CA ASP A 120 5.39 -24.66 3.60
C ASP A 120 4.00 -24.58 2.96
N ASP A 121 3.56 -23.38 2.58
CA ASP A 121 2.26 -23.12 1.97
C ASP A 121 2.39 -22.82 0.45
N ASN A 122 1.33 -22.29 -0.17
CA ASN A 122 1.33 -22.05 -1.61
C ASN A 122 2.15 -20.81 -2.00
N ALA A 123 3.42 -20.99 -2.30
CA ALA A 123 4.35 -19.94 -2.72
C ALA A 123 3.85 -19.10 -3.90
N ASP A 124 3.01 -19.64 -4.79
CA ASP A 124 2.44 -18.89 -5.92
C ASP A 124 1.50 -17.77 -5.49
N LEU A 125 0.99 -17.84 -4.27
CA LEU A 125 0.17 -16.79 -3.65
C LEU A 125 0.97 -15.83 -2.76
N HIS A 126 2.25 -16.07 -2.51
CA HIS A 126 3.13 -15.11 -1.86
C HIS A 126 3.47 -13.96 -2.80
N PRO A 127 3.79 -12.77 -2.29
CA PRO A 127 4.29 -11.69 -3.13
C PRO A 127 5.59 -12.13 -3.82
N VAL A 128 5.80 -11.68 -5.04
CA VAL A 128 7.13 -11.79 -5.65
C VAL A 128 8.05 -10.81 -4.95
N GLU A 129 9.24 -11.27 -4.59
CA GLU A 129 10.29 -10.45 -3.99
C GLU A 129 11.65 -10.71 -4.67
N ASN A 130 12.70 -10.10 -4.15
CA ASN A 130 14.04 -10.15 -4.72
C ASN A 130 14.11 -9.57 -6.14
N ILE A 131 13.40 -8.48 -6.36
CA ILE A 131 13.32 -7.79 -7.64
C ILE A 131 13.87 -6.37 -7.54
N THR A 132 14.63 -5.95 -8.54
CA THR A 132 15.05 -4.56 -8.69
C THR A 132 13.94 -3.72 -9.33
N TRP A 133 13.99 -2.40 -9.16
CA TRP A 133 13.10 -1.46 -9.86
C TRP A 133 13.11 -1.66 -11.39
N LYS A 134 14.31 -1.94 -11.97
CA LYS A 134 14.43 -2.28 -13.40
C LYS A 134 13.71 -3.58 -13.76
N ALA A 135 13.72 -4.58 -12.86
CA ALA A 135 13.00 -5.84 -13.09
C ALA A 135 11.48 -5.62 -13.01
N ALA A 136 10.99 -4.82 -12.05
CA ALA A 136 9.60 -4.41 -11.96
C ALA A 136 9.12 -3.74 -13.26
N ASN A 137 9.88 -2.79 -13.79
CA ASN A 137 9.54 -2.13 -15.06
C ASN A 137 9.60 -3.07 -16.28
N ARG A 138 10.49 -4.07 -16.29
CA ARG A 138 10.48 -5.09 -17.35
C ARG A 138 9.23 -5.97 -17.29
N PHE A 139 8.79 -6.34 -16.09
CA PHE A 139 7.53 -7.05 -15.88
C PHE A 139 6.36 -6.24 -16.43
N ILE A 140 6.24 -4.98 -16.03
CA ILE A 140 5.19 -4.05 -16.49
C ILE A 140 5.21 -3.91 -18.00
N LYS A 141 6.39 -3.74 -18.60
CA LYS A 141 6.51 -3.65 -20.07
C LYS A 141 6.01 -4.91 -20.78
N LYS A 142 6.27 -6.11 -20.25
CA LYS A 142 5.76 -7.37 -20.79
C LYS A 142 4.25 -7.51 -20.57
N LEU A 143 3.74 -7.13 -19.40
CA LEU A 143 2.32 -7.13 -19.10
C LEU A 143 1.56 -6.20 -20.04
N ASN A 144 2.06 -4.98 -20.26
CA ASN A 144 1.50 -4.02 -21.22
C ASN A 144 1.43 -4.56 -22.66
N ARG A 145 2.41 -5.37 -23.08
CA ARG A 145 2.36 -6.03 -24.39
C ARG A 145 1.28 -7.11 -24.44
N LYS A 146 1.15 -7.90 -23.37
CA LYS A 146 0.15 -8.98 -23.27
C LYS A 146 -1.27 -8.42 -23.22
N GLU A 147 -1.48 -7.32 -22.53
CA GLU A 147 -2.77 -6.67 -22.33
C GLU A 147 -3.03 -5.51 -23.30
N LYS A 148 -2.27 -5.44 -24.41
CA LYS A 148 -2.39 -4.37 -25.39
C LYS A 148 -3.84 -4.18 -25.86
N GLY A 149 -4.33 -2.94 -25.79
CA GLY A 149 -5.69 -2.57 -26.18
C GLY A 149 -6.77 -2.89 -25.13
N LYS A 150 -6.38 -3.40 -23.94
CA LYS A 150 -7.29 -3.65 -22.81
C LYS A 150 -7.01 -2.72 -21.64
N ALA A 151 -5.75 -2.58 -21.27
CA ALA A 151 -5.32 -1.73 -20.17
C ALA A 151 -3.85 -1.31 -20.35
N HIS A 152 -3.48 -0.24 -19.66
CA HIS A 152 -2.10 0.19 -19.47
C HIS A 152 -1.73 0.03 -17.99
N TYR A 153 -0.50 -0.41 -17.71
CA TYR A 153 0.01 -0.66 -16.36
C TYR A 153 1.27 0.16 -16.11
N ARG A 154 1.43 0.60 -14.87
CA ARG A 154 2.61 1.32 -14.39
C ARG A 154 2.83 1.09 -12.88
N LEU A 155 3.97 1.51 -12.35
CA LEU A 155 4.14 1.65 -10.91
C LEU A 155 3.24 2.80 -10.40
N PRO A 156 2.75 2.74 -9.16
CA PRO A 156 2.14 3.90 -8.51
C PRO A 156 3.20 4.98 -8.29
N THR A 157 2.78 6.23 -8.23
CA THR A 157 3.58 7.28 -7.58
C THR A 157 3.55 7.07 -6.06
N GLU A 158 4.52 7.66 -5.34
CA GLU A 158 4.53 7.64 -3.88
C GLU A 158 3.23 8.20 -3.30
N TYR A 159 2.68 9.23 -3.92
CA TYR A 159 1.43 9.87 -3.50
C TYR A 159 0.21 8.99 -3.73
N GLU A 160 0.11 8.33 -4.88
CA GLU A 160 -0.98 7.38 -5.19
C GLU A 160 -0.95 6.19 -4.23
N TRP A 161 0.25 5.67 -3.95
CA TRP A 161 0.42 4.56 -3.03
C TRP A 161 -0.06 4.91 -1.61
N GLU A 162 0.40 6.05 -1.06
CA GLU A 162 0.03 6.47 0.29
C GLU A 162 -1.46 6.82 0.39
N TYR A 163 -2.02 7.48 -0.62
CA TYR A 163 -3.45 7.78 -0.69
C TYR A 163 -4.30 6.50 -0.67
N ALA A 164 -3.92 5.49 -1.45
CA ALA A 164 -4.57 4.19 -1.47
C ALA A 164 -4.44 3.44 -0.13
N ALA A 165 -3.26 3.52 0.51
CA ALA A 165 -3.02 2.92 1.81
C ALA A 165 -3.90 3.53 2.91
N ARG A 166 -4.08 4.85 2.91
CA ARG A 166 -4.94 5.58 3.86
C ARG A 166 -6.42 5.30 3.69
N ALA A 167 -6.85 4.94 2.50
CA ALA A 167 -8.24 4.62 2.18
C ALA A 167 -9.24 5.67 2.71
N GLY A 168 -8.95 6.95 2.44
CA GLY A 168 -9.79 8.09 2.84
C GLY A 168 -9.60 8.57 4.28
N LYS A 169 -8.69 7.98 5.06
CA LYS A 169 -8.41 8.44 6.43
C LYS A 169 -7.50 9.65 6.42
N SER A 170 -7.91 10.67 7.18
CA SER A 170 -7.10 11.87 7.45
C SER A 170 -6.13 11.65 8.61
N ASP A 171 -6.49 10.73 9.51
CA ASP A 171 -5.79 10.49 10.75
C ASP A 171 -4.80 9.34 10.63
N ASP A 172 -4.09 9.15 11.71
CA ASP A 172 -3.13 8.09 11.90
C ASP A 172 -3.77 6.70 11.94
N ILE A 173 -2.98 5.69 11.62
CA ILE A 173 -3.41 4.30 11.80
C ILE A 173 -3.44 3.96 13.29
N SER A 174 -4.50 3.32 13.74
CA SER A 174 -4.63 2.87 15.13
C SER A 174 -3.84 1.58 15.36
N TRP A 175 -3.48 1.33 16.63
CA TRP A 175 -2.85 0.06 17.03
C TRP A 175 -3.69 -1.16 16.62
N ALA A 176 -5.00 -1.11 16.85
CA ALA A 176 -5.91 -2.18 16.47
C ALA A 176 -5.92 -2.44 14.95
N GLU A 177 -5.79 -1.41 14.15
CA GLU A 177 -5.69 -1.55 12.69
C GLU A 177 -4.36 -2.14 12.25
N ILE A 178 -3.23 -1.69 12.83
CA ILE A 178 -1.91 -2.30 12.56
C ILE A 178 -1.97 -3.81 12.83
N GLN A 179 -2.49 -4.22 14.00
CA GLN A 179 -2.64 -5.63 14.31
C GLN A 179 -3.54 -6.39 13.34
N ALA A 180 -4.59 -5.75 12.85
CA ALA A 180 -5.57 -6.36 11.95
C ALA A 180 -5.09 -6.45 10.49
N THR A 181 -4.29 -5.50 10.02
CA THR A 181 -3.97 -5.31 8.60
C THR A 181 -2.51 -5.53 8.24
N ALA A 182 -1.57 -5.34 9.17
CA ALA A 182 -0.14 -5.40 8.87
C ALA A 182 0.44 -6.81 8.98
N ILE A 183 1.28 -7.18 8.00
CA ILE A 183 2.11 -8.40 8.04
C ILE A 183 3.53 -7.97 8.43
N ILE A 184 3.79 -7.89 9.73
CA ILE A 184 5.07 -7.47 10.32
C ILE A 184 5.50 -8.44 11.43
N ALA A 185 6.74 -8.34 11.87
CA ALA A 185 7.33 -9.20 12.89
C ALA A 185 7.23 -10.70 12.55
N GLN A 186 7.37 -11.05 11.26
CA GLN A 186 7.36 -12.42 10.75
C GLN A 186 8.75 -12.86 10.33
N GLN A 187 8.95 -14.17 10.16
CA GLN A 187 10.20 -14.76 9.65
C GLN A 187 10.21 -14.89 8.13
N THR A 188 9.03 -14.91 7.51
CA THR A 188 8.83 -15.10 6.07
C THR A 188 7.74 -14.16 5.57
N THR A 189 7.66 -13.96 4.26
CA THR A 189 6.47 -13.39 3.64
C THR A 189 5.26 -14.29 3.91
N ALA A 190 4.06 -13.73 3.80
CA ALA A 190 2.81 -14.49 3.85
C ALA A 190 2.10 -14.46 2.49
N MET A 191 1.19 -15.40 2.25
CA MET A 191 0.30 -15.32 1.09
C MET A 191 -0.48 -13.99 1.15
N VAL A 192 -0.64 -13.33 0.00
CA VAL A 192 -1.38 -12.06 -0.08
C VAL A 192 -2.82 -12.21 0.42
N GLY A 193 -3.35 -11.18 1.05
CA GLY A 193 -4.72 -11.16 1.53
C GLY A 193 -4.98 -11.94 2.84
N LYS A 194 -3.96 -12.32 3.60
CA LYS A 194 -4.11 -13.05 4.87
C LYS A 194 -4.63 -12.19 6.02
N LYS A 195 -4.40 -10.89 5.97
CA LYS A 195 -4.90 -9.93 6.96
C LYS A 195 -6.16 -9.23 6.44
N LYS A 196 -6.76 -8.38 7.26
CA LYS A 196 -7.91 -7.57 6.82
C LYS A 196 -7.46 -6.50 5.83
N PRO A 197 -8.29 -6.17 4.84
CA PRO A 197 -8.02 -5.06 3.94
C PRO A 197 -8.25 -3.72 4.65
N ASN A 198 -7.79 -2.64 4.02
CA ASN A 198 -8.20 -1.29 4.41
C ASN A 198 -9.67 -1.01 3.99
N ALA A 199 -10.17 0.20 4.25
CA ALA A 199 -11.56 0.58 3.97
C ALA A 199 -11.93 0.58 2.47
N TRP A 200 -10.94 0.54 1.56
CA TRP A 200 -11.14 0.42 0.11
C TRP A 200 -10.89 -1.00 -0.42
N GLU A 201 -10.91 -2.01 0.43
CA GLU A 201 -10.67 -3.41 0.08
C GLU A 201 -9.27 -3.70 -0.53
N ILE A 202 -8.28 -2.88 -0.20
CA ILE A 202 -6.88 -3.08 -0.62
C ILE A 202 -6.14 -3.75 0.53
N TYR A 203 -5.43 -4.85 0.23
CA TYR A 203 -4.75 -5.70 1.20
C TYR A 203 -3.26 -5.40 1.26
N ASP A 204 -2.64 -5.76 2.37
CA ASP A 204 -1.20 -5.85 2.58
C ASP A 204 -0.45 -4.52 2.31
N MET A 205 -1.13 -3.38 2.55
CA MET A 205 -0.51 -2.06 2.38
C MET A 205 0.56 -1.77 3.44
N LEU A 206 0.59 -2.55 4.52
CA LEU A 206 1.57 -2.44 5.59
C LEU A 206 2.19 -3.80 5.87
N GLY A 207 3.47 -3.92 5.67
CA GLY A 207 4.23 -5.17 5.87
C GLY A 207 4.28 -6.04 4.61
N ASN A 208 4.52 -7.31 4.78
CA ASN A 208 4.78 -8.34 3.79
C ASN A 208 6.05 -8.05 2.98
N VAL A 209 5.98 -7.20 1.94
CA VAL A 209 7.17 -6.74 1.22
C VAL A 209 7.19 -5.23 1.05
N TRP A 210 8.38 -4.66 0.95
CA TRP A 210 8.54 -3.32 0.41
C TRP A 210 8.04 -3.28 -1.03
N GLU A 211 7.35 -2.22 -1.41
CA GLU A 211 6.79 -2.04 -2.75
C GLU A 211 7.48 -0.91 -3.50
N TRP A 212 8.05 -1.22 -4.69
CA TRP A 212 8.59 -0.21 -5.58
C TRP A 212 7.51 0.75 -6.05
N VAL A 213 7.82 2.05 -5.99
CA VAL A 213 7.03 3.10 -6.64
C VAL A 213 7.83 3.78 -7.75
N GLN A 214 7.20 4.69 -8.48
CA GLN A 214 7.80 5.34 -9.64
C GLN A 214 8.88 6.35 -9.25
N ASP A 215 8.69 7.04 -8.12
CA ASP A 215 9.43 8.24 -7.73
C ASP A 215 10.87 7.95 -7.35
N TYR A 216 11.74 8.92 -7.58
CA TYR A 216 13.08 8.93 -7.00
C TYR A 216 13.02 9.35 -5.53
N TYR A 217 13.88 8.75 -4.71
CA TYR A 217 13.93 9.00 -3.28
C TYR A 217 14.37 10.43 -2.96
N ASN A 218 13.60 11.10 -2.10
CA ASN A 218 13.93 12.37 -1.48
C ASN A 218 13.77 12.26 0.03
N GLU A 219 14.86 12.25 0.79
CA GLU A 219 14.84 12.17 2.25
C GLU A 219 14.02 13.30 2.90
N LYS A 220 13.93 14.45 2.23
CA LYS A 220 13.27 15.65 2.73
C LYS A 220 11.85 15.84 2.21
N ILE A 221 11.23 14.81 1.62
CA ILE A 221 9.94 14.93 0.92
C ILE A 221 8.84 15.58 1.79
N PHE A 222 8.86 15.38 3.10
CA PHE A 222 7.85 15.96 4.01
C PHE A 222 8.09 17.43 4.36
N ALA A 223 9.30 17.91 4.20
CA ALA A 223 9.68 19.32 4.41
C ALA A 223 9.78 20.09 3.09
N ASP A 224 10.15 19.41 2.01
CA ASP A 224 10.27 19.95 0.65
C ASP A 224 9.55 18.98 -0.32
N PRO A 225 8.26 19.20 -0.59
CA PRO A 225 7.39 18.26 -1.30
C PRO A 225 7.64 18.22 -2.82
N VAL A 226 8.87 18.25 -3.24
CA VAL A 226 9.26 18.16 -4.64
C VAL A 226 9.89 16.81 -4.92
N SER A 227 9.17 15.95 -5.65
CA SER A 227 9.74 14.69 -6.13
C SER A 227 10.86 14.97 -7.13
N PRO A 228 12.07 14.42 -6.93
CA PRO A 228 13.17 14.62 -7.85
C PRO A 228 12.83 14.05 -9.24
N VAL A 229 13.19 14.77 -10.30
CA VAL A 229 13.02 14.30 -11.69
C VAL A 229 14.06 13.26 -12.11
N SER A 230 15.11 13.10 -11.30
CA SER A 230 16.17 12.10 -11.49
C SER A 230 16.85 11.79 -10.16
N GLY A 231 17.42 10.61 -10.02
CA GLY A 231 18.10 10.19 -8.80
C GLY A 231 18.83 8.86 -8.96
N LYS A 232 19.52 8.44 -7.91
CA LYS A 232 20.23 7.15 -7.87
C LYS A 232 19.33 6.02 -7.35
N GLN A 233 18.34 6.33 -6.53
CA GLN A 233 17.49 5.38 -5.82
C GLN A 233 16.03 5.75 -6.02
N HIS A 234 15.17 4.73 -6.07
CA HIS A 234 13.72 4.88 -6.09
C HIS A 234 13.14 4.63 -4.71
N VAL A 235 11.95 5.17 -4.48
CA VAL A 235 11.22 5.01 -3.22
C VAL A 235 10.67 3.59 -3.09
N LEU A 236 10.72 3.08 -1.88
CA LEU A 236 10.02 1.89 -1.38
C LEU A 236 8.98 2.31 -0.34
N LYS A 237 7.80 1.70 -0.39
CA LYS A 237 6.68 1.93 0.53
C LYS A 237 6.25 0.63 1.21
N GLY A 238 5.51 0.71 2.31
CA GLY A 238 4.76 -0.40 2.92
C GLY A 238 5.45 -1.11 4.07
N ALA A 239 6.74 -1.27 4.08
CA ALA A 239 7.54 -2.06 5.03
C ALA A 239 7.61 -3.58 4.71
N PRO A 240 8.63 -4.29 5.22
CA PRO A 240 8.79 -5.72 4.97
C PRO A 240 8.14 -6.56 6.09
N PHE A 241 7.97 -7.86 5.84
CA PHE A 241 7.42 -8.83 6.79
C PHE A 241 8.15 -8.89 8.14
N TYR A 242 9.45 -8.67 8.18
CA TYR A 242 10.25 -8.62 9.42
C TYR A 242 10.28 -7.23 10.05
N GLY A 243 9.61 -6.24 9.43
CA GLY A 243 9.53 -4.88 9.95
C GLY A 243 8.89 -4.83 11.33
N ASP A 244 9.19 -3.77 12.06
CA ASP A 244 8.55 -3.47 13.32
C ASP A 244 7.42 -2.42 13.14
N VAL A 245 6.72 -2.11 14.22
CA VAL A 245 5.62 -1.13 14.23
C VAL A 245 6.04 0.24 13.68
N LYS A 246 7.28 0.65 13.87
CA LYS A 246 7.77 1.95 13.35
C LYS A 246 7.71 2.05 11.82
N ASN A 247 7.80 0.90 11.14
CA ASN A 247 7.73 0.82 9.70
C ASN A 247 6.30 0.55 9.19
N ALA A 248 5.39 0.11 10.06
CA ALA A 248 3.98 -0.14 9.72
C ALA A 248 3.18 1.17 9.69
N THR A 249 3.61 2.13 8.88
CA THR A 249 3.00 3.45 8.76
C THR A 249 2.82 3.83 7.31
N TYR A 250 1.78 4.62 7.00
CA TYR A 250 1.49 5.04 5.62
C TYR A 250 2.58 5.92 5.03
N MET A 251 3.22 6.76 5.84
CA MET A 251 4.28 7.65 5.38
C MET A 251 5.65 6.98 5.25
N THR A 252 5.83 5.80 5.84
CA THR A 252 7.12 5.12 5.78
C THR A 252 7.57 4.98 4.33
N HIS A 253 8.75 5.54 4.05
CA HIS A 253 9.42 5.41 2.78
C HIS A 253 10.90 5.12 3.00
N ALA A 254 11.50 4.37 2.11
CA ALA A 254 12.90 4.02 2.15
C ALA A 254 13.56 4.23 0.79
N ALA A 255 14.86 4.41 0.79
CA ALA A 255 15.66 4.40 -0.43
C ALA A 255 15.94 2.95 -0.83
N GLY A 256 15.47 2.53 -2.00
CA GLY A 256 15.68 1.18 -2.50
C GLY A 256 17.14 0.93 -2.89
N PRO A 257 17.87 0.03 -2.18
CA PRO A 257 19.27 -0.26 -2.48
C PRO A 257 19.46 -1.17 -3.70
N GLY A 258 18.39 -1.79 -4.18
CA GLY A 258 18.45 -2.79 -5.25
C GLY A 258 17.38 -3.86 -5.10
N SER A 259 17.74 -5.13 -5.23
CA SER A 259 16.86 -6.26 -4.91
C SER A 259 17.11 -6.73 -3.47
N GLY A 260 16.06 -7.21 -2.82
CA GLY A 260 16.12 -7.85 -1.52
C GLY A 260 15.00 -8.87 -1.39
N TYR A 261 15.18 -9.89 -0.58
CA TYR A 261 14.18 -10.91 -0.28
C TYR A 261 12.91 -10.35 0.41
N ASP A 262 12.86 -9.05 0.55
CA ASP A 262 11.81 -8.26 1.18
C ASP A 262 11.22 -7.22 0.22
N THR A 263 11.63 -7.21 -1.07
CA THR A 263 11.31 -6.13 -1.99
C THR A 263 10.55 -6.63 -3.21
N GLY A 264 9.29 -6.26 -3.29
CA GLY A 264 8.32 -6.60 -4.34
C GLY A 264 7.72 -5.37 -5.02
N LEU A 265 6.48 -5.49 -5.49
CA LEU A 265 5.76 -4.39 -6.14
C LEU A 265 4.25 -4.59 -6.09
N ARG A 266 3.55 -3.47 -6.20
CA ARG A 266 2.13 -3.34 -6.57
C ARG A 266 2.05 -2.44 -7.79
N ILE A 267 1.01 -2.57 -8.62
CA ILE A 267 0.90 -1.80 -9.86
C ILE A 267 -0.43 -1.06 -9.97
N ILE A 268 -0.42 0.02 -10.74
CA ILE A 268 -1.61 0.72 -11.22
C ILE A 268 -2.06 0.07 -12.53
N CYS A 269 -3.38 0.04 -12.73
CA CYS A 269 -4.04 -0.34 -13.97
C CYS A 269 -4.88 0.83 -14.47
N GLU A 270 -4.79 1.13 -15.73
CA GLU A 270 -5.58 2.12 -16.46
C GLU A 270 -6.37 1.39 -17.55
N PRO A 271 -7.61 0.89 -17.25
CA PRO A 271 -8.42 0.16 -18.22
C PRO A 271 -8.78 1.04 -19.42
N ILE A 272 -8.77 0.45 -20.61
CA ILE A 272 -9.21 1.10 -21.84
C ILE A 272 -10.66 0.68 -22.09
N TRP A 273 -11.57 1.55 -21.70
CA TRP A 273 -12.99 1.34 -21.95
C TRP A 273 -13.31 1.56 -23.44
N LYS A 274 -14.00 0.61 -24.07
CA LYS A 274 -14.47 0.71 -25.45
C LYS A 274 -15.82 1.39 -25.53
#